data_0573cb3f612cdf22e98c7f00c4f2ee01
#
_entry.id   0573cb3f612cdf22e98c7f00c4f2ee01
#
_cell.length_a   1.000
_cell.length_b   1.000
_cell.length_c   1.000
_cell.angle_alpha   90.00
_cell.angle_beta   90.00
_cell.angle_gamma   90.00
#
_symmetry.space_group_name_H-M   'P 1'
#
loop_
_entity.id
_entity.type
_entity.pdbx_description
1 polymer ?
#
loop_
_entity_poly.entity_id
_entity_poly.type
_entity_poly.pdbx_seq_one_letter_code
_entity_poly.pdbx_strand_id
1 'polypeptide(L)'
;MSREHAAPTDAYAGYANWKGWDGAFAARERDARYFATEFAGIEIAGKRVLEIGFGNGRFLAWARAQGADVSGLEINQDMLDAANHHGYAVRNASLADLVGERASYDLIVAFDVLEHWDTDELIANFRHVADLLEAGGVFLARFPNGHSPFGRIYQHGDFTHKSVISAFKIDYLAGLSGLDVVRVANARRVSSRPGVMRALRHRWMALRRAWIERSLSRLYGTERLPLDPNLVAVLRKPIATAGAP
;
A
#
# COMPACT_ATOMS: atom_id res chain seq x y z
N MET A 1 5.70 -19.24 -23.54
CA MET A 1 4.53 -19.96 -23.01
C MET A 1 3.76 -18.95 -22.17
N SER A 2 2.72 -18.37 -22.76
CA SER A 2 1.79 -17.45 -22.08
C SER A 2 1.07 -18.24 -20.99
N ARG A 3 1.35 -17.92 -19.71
CA ARG A 3 0.53 -18.39 -18.60
C ARG A 3 -0.83 -17.72 -18.75
N GLU A 4 -1.88 -18.50 -19.03
CA GLU A 4 -3.26 -18.07 -18.88
C GLU A 4 -3.42 -17.45 -17.50
N HIS A 5 -3.96 -16.23 -17.43
CA HIS A 5 -4.39 -15.63 -16.18
C HIS A 5 -5.42 -16.59 -15.58
N ALA A 6 -5.06 -17.22 -14.47
CA ALA A 6 -6.00 -18.06 -13.75
C ALA A 6 -7.22 -17.21 -13.41
N ALA A 7 -8.40 -17.70 -13.80
CA ALA A 7 -9.67 -17.13 -13.36
C ALA A 7 -9.65 -16.96 -11.82
N PRO A 8 -10.38 -15.96 -11.29
CA PRO A 8 -10.43 -15.78 -9.84
C PRO A 8 -10.71 -17.11 -9.17
N THR A 9 -9.78 -17.55 -8.33
CA THR A 9 -9.92 -18.80 -7.61
C THR A 9 -11.15 -18.70 -6.70
N ASP A 10 -11.82 -19.81 -6.38
CA ASP A 10 -12.94 -19.85 -5.42
C ASP A 10 -12.63 -19.10 -4.10
N ALA A 11 -11.35 -18.90 -3.78
CA ALA A 11 -10.88 -18.14 -2.62
C ALA A 11 -11.34 -16.66 -2.60
N TYR A 12 -11.65 -16.07 -3.75
CA TYR A 12 -12.18 -14.70 -3.85
C TYR A 12 -13.70 -14.65 -4.01
N ALA A 13 -14.37 -15.82 -4.10
CA ALA A 13 -15.82 -15.87 -4.12
C ALA A 13 -16.38 -15.33 -2.80
N GLY A 14 -17.24 -14.31 -2.85
CA GLY A 14 -17.79 -13.66 -1.66
C GLY A 14 -16.82 -12.78 -0.85
N TYR A 15 -15.61 -12.56 -1.32
CA TYR A 15 -14.57 -11.79 -0.62
C TYR A 15 -15.01 -10.36 -0.29
N ALA A 16 -15.65 -9.67 -1.22
CA ALA A 16 -16.18 -8.32 -1.01
C ALA A 16 -17.21 -8.27 0.13
N ASN A 17 -18.11 -9.28 0.21
CA ASN A 17 -19.08 -9.41 1.29
C ASN A 17 -18.40 -9.67 2.64
N TRP A 18 -17.42 -10.57 2.67
CA TRP A 18 -16.65 -10.87 3.88
C TRP A 18 -15.86 -9.66 4.39
N LYS A 19 -15.27 -8.86 3.49
CA LYS A 19 -14.61 -7.60 3.82
C LYS A 19 -15.58 -6.46 4.15
N GLY A 20 -16.88 -6.63 3.93
CA GLY A 20 -17.90 -5.60 4.13
C GLY A 20 -17.73 -4.43 3.17
N TRP A 21 -17.34 -4.72 1.93
CA TRP A 21 -17.22 -3.70 0.88
C TRP A 21 -18.62 -3.32 0.37
N ASP A 22 -18.90 -2.03 0.38
CA ASP A 22 -20.20 -1.47 0.00
C ASP A 22 -20.19 -0.77 -1.38
N GLY A 23 -19.04 -0.72 -2.04
CA GLY A 23 -18.88 -0.07 -3.34
C GLY A 23 -19.22 1.42 -3.34
N ALA A 24 -19.26 2.05 -2.17
CA ALA A 24 -19.71 3.43 -2.04
C ALA A 24 -18.69 4.45 -2.61
N PHE A 25 -17.46 4.05 -2.84
CA PHE A 25 -16.39 4.94 -3.33
C PHE A 25 -16.34 6.29 -2.58
N ALA A 26 -16.45 6.21 -1.26
CA ALA A 26 -16.46 7.36 -0.37
C ALA A 26 -15.46 7.16 0.77
N ALA A 27 -14.50 8.07 0.90
CA ALA A 27 -13.62 8.11 2.05
C ALA A 27 -14.39 8.59 3.29
N ARG A 28 -14.54 7.75 4.31
CA ARG A 28 -15.08 8.16 5.60
C ARG A 28 -14.10 9.15 6.25
N GLU A 29 -14.59 9.99 7.16
CA GLU A 29 -13.76 11.01 7.82
C GLU A 29 -12.48 10.44 8.46
N ARG A 30 -12.56 9.23 9.01
CA ARG A 30 -11.39 8.52 9.57
C ARG A 30 -10.40 8.13 8.49
N ASP A 31 -10.89 7.62 7.35
CA ASP A 31 -10.04 7.19 6.22
C ASP A 31 -9.35 8.41 5.61
N ALA A 32 -10.08 9.50 5.40
CA ALA A 32 -9.52 10.76 4.89
C ALA A 32 -8.40 11.30 5.81
N ARG A 33 -8.60 11.28 7.14
CA ARG A 33 -7.55 11.67 8.10
C ARG A 33 -6.36 10.72 8.07
N TYR A 34 -6.60 9.41 7.91
CA TYR A 34 -5.52 8.43 7.78
C TYR A 34 -4.69 8.71 6.55
N PHE A 35 -5.32 8.84 5.38
CA PHE A 35 -4.62 9.13 4.14
C PHE A 35 -3.88 10.47 4.21
N ALA A 36 -4.52 11.56 4.66
CA ALA A 36 -3.87 12.85 4.84
C ALA A 36 -2.63 12.78 5.76
N THR A 37 -2.68 11.91 6.78
CA THR A 37 -1.55 11.72 7.70
C THR A 37 -0.46 10.85 7.05
N GLU A 38 -0.83 9.75 6.38
CA GLU A 38 0.13 8.82 5.78
C GLU A 38 0.87 9.44 4.60
N PHE A 39 0.17 10.25 3.81
CA PHE A 39 0.72 10.98 2.65
C PHE A 39 1.31 12.35 3.00
N ALA A 40 1.43 12.70 4.30
CA ALA A 40 2.03 13.98 4.68
C ALA A 40 3.46 14.14 4.14
N GLY A 41 3.65 15.15 3.27
CA GLY A 41 4.91 15.40 2.55
C GLY A 41 4.98 14.74 1.16
N ILE A 42 3.94 14.04 0.72
CA ILE A 42 3.78 13.55 -0.66
C ILE A 42 2.70 14.42 -1.33
N GLU A 43 3.04 15.06 -2.41
CA GLU A 43 2.12 15.88 -3.19
C GLU A 43 1.13 14.97 -3.93
N ILE A 44 -0.16 15.30 -3.86
CA ILE A 44 -1.25 14.52 -4.46
C ILE A 44 -1.95 15.30 -5.58
N ALA A 45 -2.18 16.59 -5.38
CA ALA A 45 -2.90 17.42 -6.36
C ALA A 45 -2.18 17.47 -7.70
N GLY A 46 -2.92 17.23 -8.77
CA GLY A 46 -2.39 17.21 -10.14
C GLY A 46 -1.52 16.01 -10.48
N LYS A 47 -1.38 15.04 -9.57
CA LYS A 47 -0.57 13.83 -9.81
C LYS A 47 -1.39 12.72 -10.46
N ARG A 48 -0.73 11.95 -11.33
CA ARG A 48 -1.27 10.71 -11.91
C ARG A 48 -1.05 9.59 -10.91
N VAL A 49 -2.13 9.04 -10.40
CA VAL A 49 -2.12 8.09 -9.29
C VAL A 49 -2.72 6.76 -9.75
N LEU A 50 -2.00 5.66 -9.50
CA LEU A 50 -2.51 4.31 -9.69
C LEU A 50 -2.70 3.65 -8.32
N GLU A 51 -3.90 3.15 -8.02
CA GLU A 51 -4.13 2.25 -6.89
C GLU A 51 -4.20 0.81 -7.37
N ILE A 52 -3.36 -0.06 -6.81
CA ILE A 52 -3.37 -1.49 -7.05
C ILE A 52 -4.25 -2.15 -5.99
N GLY A 53 -5.27 -2.92 -6.41
CA GLY A 53 -6.22 -3.56 -5.49
C GLY A 53 -7.05 -2.51 -4.74
N PHE A 54 -7.79 -1.67 -5.47
CA PHE A 54 -8.49 -0.54 -4.86
C PHE A 54 -9.67 -0.95 -3.95
N GLY A 55 -10.15 -2.20 -4.04
CA GLY A 55 -11.22 -2.73 -3.20
C GLY A 55 -12.43 -1.81 -3.12
N ASN A 56 -12.74 -1.28 -1.95
CA ASN A 56 -13.88 -0.39 -1.73
C ASN A 56 -13.67 1.06 -2.22
N GLY A 57 -12.59 1.35 -2.95
CA GLY A 57 -12.32 2.63 -3.61
C GLY A 57 -12.16 3.85 -2.69
N ARG A 58 -11.91 3.65 -1.39
CA ARG A 58 -11.82 4.75 -0.42
C ARG A 58 -10.63 5.66 -0.66
N PHE A 59 -9.49 5.09 -1.06
CA PHE A 59 -8.33 5.89 -1.39
C PHE A 59 -8.50 6.61 -2.73
N LEU A 60 -9.02 5.92 -3.77
CA LEU A 60 -9.37 6.57 -5.04
C LEU A 60 -10.26 7.79 -4.83
N ALA A 61 -11.32 7.65 -4.01
CA ALA A 61 -12.24 8.75 -3.69
C ALA A 61 -11.52 9.90 -2.97
N TRP A 62 -10.67 9.59 -2.01
CA TRP A 62 -9.91 10.60 -1.29
C TRP A 62 -8.89 11.31 -2.20
N ALA A 63 -8.12 10.56 -2.98
CA ALA A 63 -7.09 11.12 -3.86
C ALA A 63 -7.71 12.01 -4.95
N ARG A 64 -8.83 11.58 -5.56
CA ARG A 64 -9.60 12.40 -6.49
C ARG A 64 -10.10 13.70 -5.85
N ALA A 65 -10.58 13.63 -4.61
CA ALA A 65 -10.99 14.81 -3.86
C ALA A 65 -9.82 15.75 -3.50
N GLN A 66 -8.57 15.26 -3.48
CA GLN A 66 -7.36 16.08 -3.37
C GLN A 66 -6.88 16.63 -4.72
N GLY A 67 -7.59 16.37 -5.83
CA GLY A 67 -7.25 16.88 -7.16
C GLY A 67 -6.26 15.99 -7.94
N ALA A 68 -6.12 14.71 -7.58
CA ALA A 68 -5.34 13.76 -8.35
C ALA A 68 -6.12 13.25 -9.58
N ASP A 69 -5.39 12.90 -10.64
CA ASP A 69 -5.87 12.06 -11.73
C ASP A 69 -5.67 10.59 -11.31
N VAL A 70 -6.78 9.90 -11.03
CA VAL A 70 -6.74 8.57 -10.41
C VAL A 70 -7.17 7.47 -11.35
N SER A 71 -6.44 6.37 -11.31
CA SER A 71 -6.79 5.10 -11.95
C SER A 71 -6.59 3.94 -10.98
N GLY A 72 -7.19 2.78 -11.27
CA GLY A 72 -7.11 1.64 -10.38
C GLY A 72 -7.14 0.30 -11.08
N LEU A 73 -6.51 -0.69 -10.42
CA LEU A 73 -6.55 -2.10 -10.78
C LEU A 73 -7.29 -2.88 -9.70
N GLU A 74 -8.18 -3.78 -10.10
CA GLU A 74 -8.93 -4.65 -9.19
C GLU A 74 -9.30 -5.94 -9.92
N ILE A 75 -9.38 -7.04 -9.18
CA ILE A 75 -9.81 -8.35 -9.73
C ILE A 75 -11.28 -8.65 -9.42
N ASN A 76 -11.87 -8.00 -8.44
CA ASN A 76 -13.26 -8.20 -8.05
C ASN A 76 -14.19 -7.44 -8.99
N GLN A 77 -15.03 -8.19 -9.73
CA GLN A 77 -15.91 -7.62 -10.75
C GLN A 77 -16.96 -6.66 -10.16
N ASP A 78 -17.55 -6.95 -9.01
CA ASP A 78 -18.54 -6.07 -8.38
C ASP A 78 -17.94 -4.70 -8.04
N MET A 79 -16.67 -4.67 -7.61
CA MET A 79 -15.95 -3.43 -7.31
C MET A 79 -15.56 -2.67 -8.57
N LEU A 80 -15.21 -3.38 -9.65
CA LEU A 80 -14.96 -2.76 -10.96
C LEU A 80 -16.23 -2.11 -11.52
N ASP A 81 -17.36 -2.81 -11.44
CA ASP A 81 -18.66 -2.28 -11.93
C ASP A 81 -19.08 -1.06 -11.10
N ALA A 82 -18.93 -1.11 -9.78
CA ALA A 82 -19.18 0.04 -8.91
C ALA A 82 -18.24 1.22 -9.23
N ALA A 83 -16.95 0.98 -9.45
CA ALA A 83 -15.99 2.01 -9.82
C ALA A 83 -16.34 2.69 -11.15
N ASN A 84 -16.70 1.91 -12.16
CA ASN A 84 -17.15 2.40 -13.46
C ASN A 84 -18.42 3.26 -13.33
N HIS A 85 -19.37 2.82 -12.48
CA HIS A 85 -20.59 3.60 -12.20
C HIS A 85 -20.25 4.96 -11.57
N HIS A 86 -19.22 5.02 -10.73
CA HIS A 86 -18.74 6.27 -10.14
C HIS A 86 -17.78 7.07 -11.03
N GLY A 87 -17.55 6.64 -12.28
CA GLY A 87 -16.73 7.33 -13.26
C GLY A 87 -15.23 7.31 -12.93
N TYR A 88 -14.74 6.20 -12.38
CA TYR A 88 -13.31 5.97 -12.20
C TYR A 88 -12.71 5.23 -13.40
N ALA A 89 -11.48 5.58 -13.78
CA ALA A 89 -10.69 4.86 -14.77
C ALA A 89 -10.10 3.59 -14.13
N VAL A 90 -10.79 2.46 -14.27
CA VAL A 90 -10.37 1.20 -13.62
C VAL A 90 -10.30 0.06 -14.61
N ARG A 91 -9.47 -0.94 -14.29
CA ARG A 91 -9.25 -2.11 -15.14
C ARG A 91 -9.10 -3.40 -14.32
N ASN A 92 -9.63 -4.50 -14.86
CA ASN A 92 -9.25 -5.84 -14.44
C ASN A 92 -7.98 -6.23 -15.22
N ALA A 93 -6.83 -5.87 -14.68
CA ALA A 93 -5.54 -6.10 -15.32
C ALA A 93 -4.46 -6.36 -14.27
N SER A 94 -3.44 -7.08 -14.66
CA SER A 94 -2.20 -7.18 -13.89
C SER A 94 -1.27 -6.00 -14.18
N LEU A 95 -0.26 -5.78 -13.34
CA LEU A 95 0.77 -4.77 -13.63
C LEU A 95 1.54 -5.07 -14.92
N ALA A 96 1.68 -6.35 -15.28
CA ALA A 96 2.32 -6.76 -16.52
C ALA A 96 1.57 -6.31 -17.78
N ASP A 97 0.24 -6.15 -17.69
CA ASP A 97 -0.59 -5.70 -18.82
C ASP A 97 -0.40 -4.21 -19.12
N LEU A 98 0.23 -3.45 -18.20
CA LEU A 98 0.52 -2.02 -18.35
C LEU A 98 1.89 -1.72 -18.98
N VAL A 99 2.53 -2.71 -19.61
CA VAL A 99 3.91 -2.58 -20.18
C VAL A 99 4.06 -1.39 -21.14
N GLY A 100 2.99 -0.98 -21.83
CA GLY A 100 2.98 0.21 -22.70
C GLY A 100 2.92 1.55 -21.98
N GLU A 101 2.69 1.55 -20.67
CA GLU A 101 2.47 2.75 -19.84
C GLU A 101 3.71 3.12 -19.00
N ARG A 102 4.92 2.83 -19.48
CA ARG A 102 6.16 3.17 -18.76
C ARG A 102 6.21 4.65 -18.40
N ALA A 103 6.68 4.94 -17.18
CA ALA A 103 6.83 6.30 -16.66
C ALA A 103 5.54 7.14 -16.78
N SER A 104 4.38 6.52 -16.48
CA SER A 104 3.07 7.18 -16.59
C SER A 104 2.49 7.63 -15.26
N TYR A 105 3.08 7.22 -14.12
CA TYR A 105 2.53 7.52 -12.82
C TYR A 105 3.53 8.26 -11.92
N ASP A 106 3.04 9.29 -11.26
CA ASP A 106 3.78 10.04 -10.23
C ASP A 106 3.71 9.32 -8.88
N LEU A 107 2.60 8.60 -8.65
CA LEU A 107 2.34 7.88 -7.41
C LEU A 107 1.65 6.55 -7.72
N ILE A 108 2.19 5.47 -7.19
CA ILE A 108 1.55 4.15 -7.18
C ILE A 108 1.29 3.76 -5.72
N VAL A 109 0.10 3.21 -5.45
CA VAL A 109 -0.32 2.87 -4.09
C VAL A 109 -0.86 1.44 -4.05
N ALA A 110 -0.54 0.71 -2.97
CA ALA A 110 -1.07 -0.62 -2.71
C ALA A 110 -1.39 -0.76 -1.20
N PHE A 111 -2.68 -0.88 -0.86
CA PHE A 111 -3.11 -1.09 0.51
C PHE A 111 -3.57 -2.53 0.72
N ASP A 112 -2.81 -3.30 1.51
CA ASP A 112 -3.11 -4.70 1.85
C ASP A 112 -3.24 -5.56 0.57
N VAL A 113 -2.21 -5.51 -0.29
CA VAL A 113 -2.13 -6.21 -1.58
C VAL A 113 -0.90 -7.11 -1.66
N LEU A 114 0.26 -6.66 -1.16
CA LEU A 114 1.54 -7.35 -1.32
C LEU A 114 1.50 -8.78 -0.75
N GLU A 115 0.77 -8.98 0.32
CA GLU A 115 0.59 -10.29 0.97
C GLU A 115 -0.15 -11.31 0.11
N HIS A 116 -0.90 -10.86 -0.90
CA HIS A 116 -1.61 -11.72 -1.85
C HIS A 116 -0.73 -12.20 -3.00
N TRP A 117 0.45 -11.63 -3.17
CA TRP A 117 1.42 -12.04 -4.19
C TRP A 117 2.35 -13.14 -3.65
N ASP A 118 2.65 -14.13 -4.47
CA ASP A 118 3.72 -15.08 -4.17
C ASP A 118 5.11 -14.43 -4.38
N THR A 119 6.17 -15.20 -4.14
CA THR A 119 7.53 -14.65 -4.23
C THR A 119 7.90 -14.18 -5.63
N ASP A 120 7.50 -14.93 -6.65
CA ASP A 120 7.81 -14.58 -8.06
C ASP A 120 6.98 -13.37 -8.50
N GLU A 121 5.71 -13.33 -8.10
CA GLU A 121 4.81 -12.19 -8.31
C GLU A 121 5.34 -10.92 -7.61
N LEU A 122 5.84 -11.03 -6.36
CA LEU A 122 6.44 -9.91 -5.64
C LEU A 122 7.62 -9.31 -6.42
N ILE A 123 8.56 -10.16 -6.87
CA ILE A 123 9.75 -9.72 -7.60
C ILE A 123 9.35 -9.08 -8.94
N ALA A 124 8.44 -9.71 -9.68
CA ALA A 124 7.97 -9.18 -10.97
C ALA A 124 7.22 -7.85 -10.79
N ASN A 125 6.27 -7.79 -9.85
CA ASN A 125 5.44 -6.62 -9.64
C ASN A 125 6.22 -5.41 -9.11
N PHE A 126 7.25 -5.60 -8.29
CA PHE A 126 8.12 -4.50 -7.88
C PHE A 126 8.89 -3.89 -9.07
N ARG A 127 9.33 -4.73 -10.02
CA ARG A 127 9.94 -4.25 -11.27
C ARG A 127 8.94 -3.50 -12.14
N HIS A 128 7.71 -4.03 -12.28
CA HIS A 128 6.65 -3.34 -13.02
C HIS A 128 6.29 -2.00 -12.38
N VAL A 129 6.19 -1.93 -11.05
CA VAL A 129 6.00 -0.65 -10.32
C VAL A 129 7.12 0.33 -10.65
N ALA A 130 8.39 -0.12 -10.61
CA ALA A 130 9.52 0.73 -10.94
C ALA A 130 9.47 1.22 -12.40
N ASP A 131 9.06 0.36 -13.34
CA ASP A 131 8.90 0.74 -14.75
C ASP A 131 7.79 1.77 -14.95
N LEU A 132 6.65 1.61 -14.27
CA LEU A 132 5.47 2.46 -14.39
C LEU A 132 5.65 3.85 -13.74
N LEU A 133 6.49 3.95 -12.72
CA LEU A 133 6.78 5.22 -12.06
C LEU A 133 7.60 6.15 -12.95
N GLU A 134 7.28 7.44 -12.91
CA GLU A 134 8.16 8.52 -13.39
C GLU A 134 9.43 8.61 -12.55
N ALA A 135 10.47 9.24 -13.08
CA ALA A 135 11.66 9.58 -12.32
C ALA A 135 11.29 10.49 -11.12
N GLY A 136 11.67 10.09 -9.92
CA GLY A 136 11.26 10.74 -8.67
C GLY A 136 9.88 10.33 -8.17
N GLY A 137 9.13 9.52 -8.94
CA GLY A 137 7.83 9.00 -8.55
C GLY A 137 7.90 8.10 -7.31
N VAL A 138 6.77 7.94 -6.63
CA VAL A 138 6.68 7.29 -5.32
C VAL A 138 5.80 6.03 -5.40
N PHE A 139 6.26 4.96 -4.76
CA PHE A 139 5.44 3.80 -4.43
C PHE A 139 5.18 3.76 -2.94
N LEU A 140 3.90 3.77 -2.54
CA LEU A 140 3.49 3.61 -1.15
C LEU A 140 2.71 2.31 -1.00
N ALA A 141 3.19 1.40 -0.14
CA ALA A 141 2.51 0.15 0.14
C ALA A 141 2.26 -0.03 1.65
N ARG A 142 1.06 -0.48 2.01
CA ARG A 142 0.74 -0.95 3.36
C ARG A 142 0.49 -2.46 3.32
N PHE A 143 0.99 -3.17 4.33
CA PHE A 143 0.89 -4.63 4.42
C PHE A 143 1.01 -5.10 5.88
N PRO A 144 0.53 -6.33 6.21
CA PRO A 144 0.72 -6.93 7.53
C PRO A 144 2.21 -7.06 7.87
N ASN A 145 2.57 -6.69 9.09
CA ASN A 145 3.95 -6.69 9.56
C ASN A 145 4.42 -8.10 9.94
N GLY A 146 5.18 -8.73 9.07
CA GLY A 146 5.72 -10.08 9.29
C GLY A 146 6.68 -10.20 10.49
N HIS A 147 7.29 -9.10 10.96
CA HIS A 147 8.15 -9.09 12.15
C HIS A 147 7.37 -8.91 13.45
N SER A 148 6.09 -8.50 13.38
CA SER A 148 5.29 -8.24 14.57
C SER A 148 4.44 -9.44 14.97
N PRO A 149 4.43 -9.83 16.27
CA PRO A 149 3.47 -10.82 16.75
C PRO A 149 2.00 -10.35 16.56
N PHE A 150 1.77 -9.03 16.50
CA PHE A 150 0.45 -8.44 16.29
C PHE A 150 0.04 -8.41 14.82
N GLY A 151 0.98 -8.52 13.87
CA GLY A 151 0.71 -8.66 12.44
C GLY A 151 0.14 -10.03 12.08
N ARG A 152 0.42 -11.05 12.88
CA ARG A 152 -0.01 -12.43 12.64
C ARG A 152 -1.53 -12.59 12.53
N ILE A 153 -2.31 -11.80 13.28
CA ILE A 153 -3.77 -11.82 13.24
C ILE A 153 -4.26 -11.49 11.82
N TYR A 154 -3.66 -10.49 11.19
CA TYR A 154 -4.01 -10.09 9.82
C TYR A 154 -3.42 -11.07 8.81
N GLN A 155 -2.16 -11.47 9.00
CA GLN A 155 -1.46 -12.39 8.09
C GLN A 155 -2.16 -13.75 7.97
N HIS A 156 -2.64 -14.31 9.08
CA HIS A 156 -3.24 -15.65 9.12
C HIS A 156 -4.76 -15.63 9.16
N GLY A 157 -5.39 -14.47 9.22
CA GLY A 157 -6.84 -14.32 9.22
C GLY A 157 -7.48 -14.32 7.84
N ASP A 158 -6.67 -14.35 6.78
CA ASP A 158 -7.12 -14.30 5.40
C ASP A 158 -6.47 -15.45 4.60
N PHE A 159 -7.28 -16.32 4.00
CA PHE A 159 -6.79 -17.47 3.23
C PHE A 159 -6.11 -17.10 1.92
N THR A 160 -6.33 -15.89 1.43
CA THR A 160 -5.74 -15.40 0.17
C THR A 160 -4.32 -14.87 0.35
N HIS A 161 -3.82 -14.78 1.59
CA HIS A 161 -2.45 -14.35 1.87
C HIS A 161 -1.45 -15.46 1.57
N LYS A 162 -0.61 -15.21 0.56
CA LYS A 162 0.45 -16.14 0.10
C LYS A 162 1.81 -15.83 0.73
N SER A 163 2.10 -14.54 1.01
CA SER A 163 3.41 -14.09 1.46
C SER A 163 3.38 -13.32 2.77
N VAL A 164 4.34 -13.61 3.64
CA VAL A 164 4.61 -12.81 4.83
C VAL A 164 5.62 -11.72 4.45
N ILE A 165 5.20 -10.44 4.55
CA ILE A 165 6.02 -9.30 4.17
C ILE A 165 6.68 -8.68 5.42
N SER A 166 7.96 -8.33 5.32
CA SER A 166 8.74 -7.70 6.38
C SER A 166 9.55 -6.52 5.84
N ALA A 167 10.06 -5.67 6.73
CA ALA A 167 10.94 -4.57 6.32
C ALA A 167 12.13 -5.05 5.49
N PHE A 168 12.80 -6.14 5.91
CA PHE A 168 13.94 -6.70 5.18
C PHE A 168 13.57 -7.21 3.79
N LYS A 169 12.37 -7.78 3.61
CA LYS A 169 11.90 -8.18 2.28
C LYS A 169 11.65 -6.96 1.39
N ILE A 170 11.13 -5.86 1.95
CA ILE A 170 10.95 -4.60 1.21
C ILE A 170 12.30 -4.05 0.75
N ASP A 171 13.30 -4.00 1.64
CA ASP A 171 14.64 -3.54 1.27
C ASP A 171 15.25 -4.38 0.14
N TYR A 172 15.09 -5.70 0.20
CA TYR A 172 15.57 -6.60 -0.84
C TYR A 172 14.83 -6.38 -2.18
N LEU A 173 13.49 -6.30 -2.15
CA LEU A 173 12.67 -6.08 -3.35
C LEU A 173 12.95 -4.70 -3.98
N ALA A 174 13.16 -3.67 -3.17
CA ALA A 174 13.54 -2.34 -3.63
C ALA A 174 14.88 -2.38 -4.36
N GLY A 175 15.90 -3.05 -3.79
CA GLY A 175 17.20 -3.23 -4.44
C GLY A 175 17.09 -3.98 -5.77
N LEU A 176 16.26 -5.03 -5.88
CA LEU A 176 16.05 -5.79 -7.11
C LEU A 176 15.32 -4.98 -8.20
N SER A 177 14.55 -3.98 -7.83
CA SER A 177 13.75 -3.16 -8.75
C SER A 177 14.35 -1.76 -9.01
N GLY A 178 15.47 -1.42 -8.37
CA GLY A 178 16.10 -0.11 -8.53
C GLY A 178 15.31 1.04 -7.88
N LEU A 179 14.53 0.74 -6.85
CA LEU A 179 13.82 1.73 -6.05
C LEU A 179 14.60 2.06 -4.77
N ASP A 180 14.63 3.31 -4.38
CA ASP A 180 15.20 3.76 -3.12
C ASP A 180 14.17 3.63 -1.98
N VAL A 181 14.57 3.06 -0.86
CA VAL A 181 13.73 3.00 0.34
C VAL A 181 13.79 4.34 1.07
N VAL A 182 12.70 5.08 1.03
CA VAL A 182 12.57 6.36 1.77
C VAL A 182 12.19 6.09 3.23
N ARG A 183 11.27 5.14 3.45
CA ARG A 183 10.78 4.80 4.78
C ARG A 183 10.13 3.41 4.78
N VAL A 184 10.44 2.61 5.79
CA VAL A 184 9.61 1.48 6.20
C VAL A 184 9.33 1.64 7.70
N ALA A 185 8.08 1.82 8.08
CA ALA A 185 7.71 2.14 9.46
C ALA A 185 6.30 1.66 9.80
N ASN A 186 5.97 1.69 11.09
CA ASN A 186 4.59 1.49 11.55
C ASN A 186 3.61 2.40 10.80
N ALA A 187 2.48 1.86 10.37
CA ALA A 187 1.40 2.65 9.78
C ALA A 187 0.96 3.77 10.74
N ARG A 188 0.73 4.94 10.21
CA ARG A 188 0.34 6.09 11.04
C ARG A 188 -1.05 5.88 11.63
N ARG A 189 -1.21 6.29 12.87
CA ARG A 189 -2.47 6.12 13.61
C ARG A 189 -3.20 7.44 13.73
N VAL A 190 -4.47 7.43 13.39
CA VAL A 190 -5.35 8.59 13.52
C VAL A 190 -6.43 8.34 14.57
N SER A 191 -6.80 9.40 15.28
CA SER A 191 -7.93 9.34 16.22
C SER A 191 -9.25 9.33 15.45
N SER A 192 -10.21 8.53 15.92
CA SER A 192 -11.56 8.50 15.34
C SER A 192 -12.34 9.81 15.56
N ARG A 193 -11.94 10.62 16.55
CA ARG A 193 -12.56 11.93 16.86
C ARG A 193 -11.50 12.95 17.28
N PRO A 194 -11.59 14.22 16.88
CA PRO A 194 -10.69 15.27 17.35
C PRO A 194 -10.88 15.54 18.86
N GLY A 195 -9.82 16.00 19.52
CA GLY A 195 -9.87 16.41 20.93
C GLY A 195 -8.48 16.42 21.58
N VAL A 196 -8.17 17.47 22.36
CA VAL A 196 -6.85 17.70 22.95
C VAL A 196 -6.42 16.53 23.87
N MET A 197 -7.30 16.10 24.78
CA MET A 197 -7.00 14.97 25.68
C MET A 197 -6.70 13.67 24.91
N ARG A 198 -7.40 13.47 23.81
CA ARG A 198 -7.19 12.28 22.96
C ARG A 198 -5.89 12.39 22.17
N ALA A 199 -5.56 13.56 21.68
CA ALA A 199 -4.26 13.81 21.03
C ALA A 199 -3.09 13.58 22.02
N LEU A 200 -3.20 14.08 23.25
CA LEU A 200 -2.21 13.82 24.29
C LEU A 200 -2.08 12.31 24.60
N ARG A 201 -3.21 11.61 24.74
CA ARG A 201 -3.20 10.15 24.94
C ARG A 201 -2.54 9.43 23.76
N HIS A 202 -2.81 9.82 22.52
CA HIS A 202 -2.18 9.25 21.34
C HIS A 202 -0.66 9.47 21.34
N ARG A 203 -0.20 10.69 21.67
CA ARG A 203 1.24 11.01 21.77
C ARG A 203 1.91 10.17 22.86
N TRP A 204 1.30 10.08 24.02
CA TRP A 204 1.82 9.27 25.12
C TRP A 204 1.91 7.79 24.75
N MET A 205 0.87 7.23 24.12
CA MET A 205 0.89 5.85 23.62
C MET A 205 1.95 5.63 22.54
N ALA A 206 2.18 6.60 21.67
CA ALA A 206 3.25 6.54 20.66
C ALA A 206 4.64 6.50 21.32
N LEU A 207 4.87 7.33 22.32
CA LEU A 207 6.13 7.35 23.11
C LEU A 207 6.35 6.01 23.82
N ARG A 208 5.31 5.46 24.46
CA ARG A 208 5.40 4.14 25.13
C ARG A 208 5.75 3.02 24.13
N ARG A 209 5.11 2.98 22.96
CA ARG A 209 5.44 2.00 21.93
C ARG A 209 6.88 2.16 21.46
N ALA A 210 7.31 3.37 21.15
CA ALA A 210 8.69 3.64 20.75
C ALA A 210 9.70 3.22 21.83
N TRP A 211 9.34 3.39 23.09
CA TRP A 211 10.17 2.92 24.21
C TRP A 211 10.22 1.39 24.30
N ILE A 212 9.07 0.70 24.15
CA ILE A 212 8.99 -0.77 24.15
C ILE A 212 9.81 -1.34 22.99
N GLU A 213 9.61 -0.85 21.76
CA GLU A 213 10.36 -1.27 20.57
C GLU A 213 11.86 -1.13 20.78
N ARG A 214 12.30 0.03 21.30
CA ARG A 214 13.73 0.28 21.60
C ARG A 214 14.27 -0.63 22.70
N SER A 215 13.47 -0.87 23.74
CA SER A 215 13.88 -1.73 24.86
C SER A 215 14.03 -3.19 24.42
N LEU A 216 13.08 -3.69 23.62
CA LEU A 216 13.14 -5.05 23.05
C LEU A 216 14.31 -5.19 22.09
N SER A 217 14.55 -4.22 21.20
CA SER A 217 15.68 -4.23 20.28
C SER A 217 17.01 -4.30 21.02
N ARG A 218 17.15 -3.55 22.12
CA ARG A 218 18.38 -3.63 22.98
C ARG A 218 18.52 -4.97 23.68
N LEU A 219 17.40 -5.50 24.21
CA LEU A 219 17.40 -6.77 24.96
C LEU A 219 17.80 -7.94 24.07
N TYR A 220 17.34 -7.96 22.83
CA TYR A 220 17.60 -9.04 21.87
C TYR A 220 18.77 -8.77 20.92
N GLY A 221 19.45 -7.62 21.04
CA GLY A 221 20.57 -7.26 20.17
C GLY A 221 20.19 -7.10 18.71
N THR A 222 18.95 -6.70 18.44
CA THR A 222 18.43 -6.51 17.08
C THR A 222 18.37 -5.03 16.71
N GLU A 223 18.30 -4.72 15.41
CA GLU A 223 17.89 -3.40 14.96
C GLU A 223 16.47 -3.07 15.47
N ARG A 224 16.14 -1.78 15.49
CA ARG A 224 14.80 -1.36 15.94
C ARG A 224 13.75 -1.87 14.98
N LEU A 225 13.00 -2.88 15.39
CA LEU A 225 11.89 -3.45 14.62
C LEU A 225 10.57 -2.77 15.01
N PRO A 226 9.82 -2.24 14.03
CA PRO A 226 8.46 -1.77 14.26
C PRO A 226 7.57 -2.93 14.72
N LEU A 227 6.71 -2.70 15.73
CA LEU A 227 5.84 -3.75 16.29
C LEU A 227 4.35 -3.54 16.01
N ASP A 228 3.96 -2.47 15.33
CA ASP A 228 2.55 -2.31 14.95
C ASP A 228 2.12 -3.42 13.96
N PRO A 229 0.82 -3.76 13.93
CA PRO A 229 0.31 -4.86 13.11
C PRO A 229 0.58 -4.71 11.62
N ASN A 230 0.59 -3.45 11.14
CA ASN A 230 0.83 -3.13 9.74
C ASN A 230 2.04 -2.20 9.60
N LEU A 231 2.81 -2.41 8.54
CA LEU A 231 3.85 -1.50 8.07
C LEU A 231 3.36 -0.70 6.87
N VAL A 232 3.99 0.46 6.68
CA VAL A 232 3.93 1.23 5.44
C VAL A 232 5.35 1.39 4.93
N ALA A 233 5.56 1.00 3.67
CA ALA A 233 6.76 1.27 2.90
C ALA A 233 6.50 2.46 1.97
N VAL A 234 7.45 3.39 1.91
CA VAL A 234 7.50 4.47 0.93
C VAL A 234 8.81 4.29 0.18
N LEU A 235 8.70 4.03 -1.11
CA LEU A 235 9.81 3.83 -2.02
C LEU A 235 9.80 4.93 -3.07
N ARG A 236 10.95 5.25 -3.64
CA ARG A 236 11.07 6.30 -4.67
C ARG A 236 11.89 5.79 -5.83
N LYS A 237 11.42 6.06 -7.05
CA LYS A 237 12.25 5.86 -8.24
C LYS A 237 13.33 6.94 -8.29
N PRO A 238 14.62 6.59 -8.40
CA PRO A 238 15.69 7.57 -8.52
C PRO A 238 15.45 8.52 -9.70
N ILE A 239 15.83 9.78 -9.50
CA ILE A 239 15.96 10.72 -10.62
C ILE A 239 17.30 10.40 -11.27
N ALA A 240 17.27 10.01 -12.55
CA ALA A 240 18.52 9.81 -13.28
C ALA A 240 19.32 11.12 -13.20
N THR A 241 20.42 11.11 -12.44
CA THR A 241 21.39 12.21 -12.50
C THR A 241 21.96 12.21 -13.91
N ALA A 242 21.72 13.29 -14.66
CA ALA A 242 22.36 13.49 -15.95
C ALA A 242 23.87 13.41 -15.74
N GLY A 243 24.48 12.30 -16.20
CA GLY A 243 25.89 12.08 -16.42
C GLY A 243 26.83 12.56 -15.33
N ALA A 244 27.32 11.62 -14.50
CA ALA A 244 28.74 11.70 -14.16
C ALA A 244 29.52 11.02 -15.30
N PRO A 245 30.53 11.65 -15.86
CA PRO A 245 31.37 11.11 -16.94
C PRO A 245 32.14 9.86 -16.52
#